data_267e81a8cd7e97921821dc35105db3e7
#
_entry.id   267e81a8cd7e97921821dc35105db3e7
#
_cell.length_a   1.000
_cell.length_b   1.000
_cell.length_c   1.000
_cell.angle_alpha   90.00
_cell.angle_beta   90.00
_cell.angle_gamma   90.00
#
_symmetry.space_group_name_H-M   'P 1'
#
loop_
_entity.id
_entity.type
_entity.pdbx_description
1 polymer ?
#
loop_
_entity_poly.entity_id
_entity_poly.type
_entity_poly.pdbx_seq_one_letter_code
_entity_poly.pdbx_strand_id
1 'polypeptide(L)'
;MANSALKTRRGRPANRRHPLATVALMMIGLVATGGAYALFTTAASAQTPTAASQSSVQEGQKIFAANCATCHGMNAQGTKDGPSLYGVGAASVSFQVGTGRMPLAQQGPQAEQKPPQFTDEQVADLAAYVASLAPGPGIPDSKYLQADGNAATGAQLFRINCAMCHNVAGAGGALTDGKFAPALAGVSAEHVYEAMVTGPQNMPVFNDANLTPTQKADIITYLKYLEKNPSPGGFDLGSLGPVSEGLFIWIFGLGAVVGVTIWIAAKAN
;
A
#
# COMPACT_ATOMS: atom_id res chain seq x y z
N MET A 1 53.14 -48.70 -51.31
CA MET A 1 51.92 -48.40 -52.13
C MET A 1 50.69 -48.50 -51.22
N ALA A 2 50.16 -47.38 -50.72
CA ALA A 2 49.01 -47.43 -49.94
C ALA A 2 48.11 -46.23 -50.42
N ASN A 3 47.00 -46.58 -51.07
CA ASN A 3 46.02 -45.67 -51.61
C ASN A 3 45.09 -45.23 -50.50
N SER A 4 45.14 -43.94 -50.12
CA SER A 4 44.25 -43.31 -49.12
C SER A 4 43.03 -42.74 -49.82
N ALA A 5 41.89 -43.39 -49.71
CA ALA A 5 40.62 -42.95 -50.28
C ALA A 5 40.02 -41.85 -49.41
N LEU A 6 39.97 -40.60 -49.94
CA LEU A 6 39.26 -39.48 -49.38
C LEU A 6 37.73 -39.72 -49.43
N LYS A 7 37.15 -39.92 -48.27
CA LYS A 7 35.71 -40.05 -48.09
C LYS A 7 35.06 -38.66 -48.05
N THR A 8 34.52 -38.18 -49.18
CA THR A 8 33.74 -36.89 -49.25
C THR A 8 32.47 -36.98 -48.40
N ARG A 9 32.40 -36.20 -47.35
CA ARG A 9 31.20 -36.00 -46.59
C ARG A 9 30.18 -35.23 -47.46
N ARG A 10 29.12 -35.87 -47.91
CA ARG A 10 27.97 -35.25 -48.50
C ARG A 10 27.29 -34.39 -47.45
N GLY A 11 27.31 -33.05 -47.63
CA GLY A 11 26.55 -32.11 -46.83
C GLY A 11 25.06 -32.40 -46.97
N ARG A 12 24.36 -32.50 -45.82
CA ARG A 12 22.90 -32.57 -45.78
C ARG A 12 22.33 -31.28 -46.38
N PRO A 13 21.31 -31.35 -47.28
CA PRO A 13 20.68 -30.15 -47.81
C PRO A 13 20.05 -29.38 -46.66
N ALA A 14 20.41 -28.11 -46.50
CA ALA A 14 19.75 -27.20 -45.61
C ALA A 14 18.26 -27.09 -46.04
N ASN A 15 17.37 -27.61 -45.22
CA ASN A 15 15.93 -27.60 -45.44
C ASN A 15 15.48 -26.12 -45.48
N ARG A 16 15.36 -25.55 -46.70
CA ARG A 16 14.85 -24.18 -46.92
C ARG A 16 13.40 -24.17 -46.45
N ARG A 17 13.18 -23.69 -45.23
CA ARG A 17 11.84 -23.49 -44.72
C ARG A 17 11.11 -22.47 -45.62
N HIS A 18 9.93 -22.85 -46.09
CA HIS A 18 9.11 -22.01 -46.97
C HIS A 18 8.84 -20.66 -46.23
N PRO A 19 9.01 -19.49 -46.85
CA PRO A 19 8.86 -18.21 -46.16
C PRO A 19 7.48 -18.04 -45.48
N LEU A 20 6.45 -18.65 -46.02
CA LEU A 20 5.11 -18.68 -45.43
C LEU A 20 5.05 -19.48 -44.12
N ALA A 21 5.93 -20.49 -43.91
CA ALA A 21 5.98 -21.24 -42.64
C ALA A 21 6.51 -20.37 -41.51
N THR A 22 7.44 -19.46 -41.75
CA THR A 22 7.96 -18.52 -40.76
C THR A 22 6.87 -17.48 -40.38
N VAL A 23 6.13 -16.98 -41.37
CA VAL A 23 4.99 -16.03 -41.11
C VAL A 23 3.90 -16.77 -40.34
N ALA A 24 3.54 -18.00 -40.69
CA ALA A 24 2.54 -18.77 -39.96
C ALA A 24 2.97 -19.04 -38.50
N LEU A 25 4.23 -19.36 -38.22
CA LEU A 25 4.74 -19.54 -36.87
C LEU A 25 4.75 -18.26 -36.05
N MET A 26 5.07 -17.11 -36.66
CA MET A 26 4.97 -15.81 -36.01
C MET A 26 3.52 -15.45 -35.67
N MET A 27 2.59 -15.68 -36.58
CA MET A 27 1.15 -15.43 -36.33
C MET A 27 0.61 -16.34 -35.22
N ILE A 28 0.98 -17.62 -35.21
CA ILE A 28 0.59 -18.55 -34.13
C ILE A 28 1.19 -18.09 -32.79
N GLY A 29 2.46 -17.69 -32.78
CA GLY A 29 3.11 -17.15 -31.58
C GLY A 29 2.42 -15.89 -31.04
N LEU A 30 2.07 -14.93 -31.91
CA LEU A 30 1.35 -13.72 -31.53
C LEU A 30 -0.07 -14.00 -31.01
N VAL A 31 -0.80 -14.91 -31.64
CA VAL A 31 -2.13 -15.30 -31.19
C VAL A 31 -2.07 -16.06 -29.88
N ALA A 32 -1.08 -16.95 -29.71
CA ALA A 32 -0.90 -17.70 -28.48
C ALA A 32 -0.49 -16.79 -27.31
N THR A 33 0.48 -15.88 -27.53
CA THR A 33 0.92 -14.94 -26.48
C THR A 33 -0.12 -13.87 -26.19
N GLY A 34 -0.78 -13.31 -27.21
CA GLY A 34 -1.86 -12.35 -27.05
C GLY A 34 -3.09 -12.96 -26.40
N GLY A 35 -3.45 -14.20 -26.75
CA GLY A 35 -4.55 -14.94 -26.13
C GLY A 35 -4.23 -15.32 -24.67
N ALA A 36 -3.01 -15.78 -24.40
CA ALA A 36 -2.56 -16.03 -23.02
C ALA A 36 -2.58 -14.73 -22.21
N TYR A 37 -2.06 -13.64 -22.73
CA TYR A 37 -2.09 -12.34 -22.07
C TYR A 37 -3.53 -11.89 -21.80
N ALA A 38 -4.45 -11.99 -22.78
CA ALA A 38 -5.86 -11.65 -22.60
C ALA A 38 -6.53 -12.53 -21.51
N LEU A 39 -6.21 -13.83 -21.45
CA LEU A 39 -6.73 -14.73 -20.42
C LEU A 39 -6.15 -14.41 -19.04
N PHE A 40 -4.87 -14.05 -18.96
CA PHE A 40 -4.26 -13.63 -17.69
C PHE A 40 -4.76 -12.26 -17.23
N THR A 41 -5.03 -11.31 -18.13
CA THR A 41 -5.59 -10.00 -17.77
C THR A 41 -7.07 -10.08 -17.39
N THR A 42 -7.84 -11.03 -17.93
CA THR A 42 -9.21 -11.30 -17.48
C THR A 42 -9.23 -12.09 -16.16
N ALA A 43 -8.21 -12.87 -15.84
CA ALA A 43 -8.05 -13.56 -14.55
C ALA A 43 -7.46 -12.63 -13.47
N ALA A 44 -6.73 -11.58 -13.83
CA ALA A 44 -6.47 -10.44 -12.97
C ALA A 44 -7.75 -9.58 -12.91
N SER A 45 -8.85 -10.23 -12.53
CA SER A 45 -10.15 -9.60 -12.40
C SER A 45 -9.97 -8.37 -11.52
N ALA A 46 -10.10 -7.19 -12.09
CA ALA A 46 -10.67 -6.08 -11.38
C ALA A 46 -11.79 -6.69 -10.52
N GLN A 47 -11.66 -6.58 -9.18
CA GLN A 47 -12.77 -6.88 -8.30
C GLN A 47 -13.92 -6.06 -8.86
N THR A 48 -14.93 -6.73 -9.41
CA THR A 48 -16.10 -6.05 -9.95
C THR A 48 -16.64 -5.25 -8.78
N PRO A 49 -16.61 -3.91 -8.79
CA PRO A 49 -17.23 -3.15 -7.73
C PRO A 49 -18.67 -3.65 -7.70
N THR A 50 -19.17 -4.02 -6.54
CA THR A 50 -20.61 -4.24 -6.35
C THR A 50 -21.25 -3.03 -7.01
N ALA A 51 -22.02 -3.24 -8.07
CA ALA A 51 -22.47 -2.14 -8.93
C ALA A 51 -23.15 -1.11 -8.03
N ALA A 52 -22.46 0.02 -7.81
CA ALA A 52 -22.99 1.10 -7.01
C ALA A 52 -24.33 1.49 -7.63
N SER A 53 -25.35 1.67 -6.81
CA SER A 53 -26.65 2.07 -7.33
C SER A 53 -26.50 3.40 -8.07
N GLN A 54 -27.26 3.61 -9.12
CA GLN A 54 -27.23 4.92 -9.84
C GLN A 54 -27.55 6.09 -8.91
N SER A 55 -28.35 5.85 -7.85
CA SER A 55 -28.63 6.85 -6.83
C SER A 55 -27.38 7.25 -6.05
N SER A 56 -26.55 6.29 -5.63
CA SER A 56 -25.29 6.58 -4.93
C SER A 56 -24.32 7.37 -5.79
N VAL A 57 -24.18 7.02 -7.08
CA VAL A 57 -23.34 7.77 -8.00
C VAL A 57 -23.81 9.22 -8.16
N GLN A 58 -25.14 9.43 -8.30
CA GLN A 58 -25.71 10.78 -8.43
C GLN A 58 -25.54 11.60 -7.15
N GLU A 59 -25.75 11.00 -5.98
CA GLU A 59 -25.56 11.68 -4.72
C GLU A 59 -24.08 12.03 -4.49
N GLY A 60 -23.18 11.09 -4.75
CA GLY A 60 -21.74 11.32 -4.71
C GLY A 60 -21.29 12.44 -5.65
N GLN A 61 -21.89 12.54 -6.85
CA GLN A 61 -21.62 13.65 -7.79
C GLN A 61 -22.02 14.99 -7.22
N LYS A 62 -23.18 15.09 -6.52
CA LYS A 62 -23.61 16.34 -5.89
C LYS A 62 -22.67 16.74 -4.75
N ILE A 63 -22.31 15.78 -3.89
CA ILE A 63 -21.37 16.02 -2.78
C ILE A 63 -20.01 16.47 -3.35
N PHE A 64 -19.53 15.81 -4.41
CA PHE A 64 -18.29 16.15 -5.08
C PHE A 64 -18.31 17.58 -5.66
N ALA A 65 -19.37 17.93 -6.36
CA ALA A 65 -19.51 19.25 -6.97
C ALA A 65 -19.50 20.38 -5.91
N ALA A 66 -20.10 20.13 -4.76
CA ALA A 66 -20.17 21.09 -3.67
C ALA A 66 -18.86 21.24 -2.87
N ASN A 67 -18.06 20.16 -2.73
CA ASN A 67 -16.97 20.13 -1.75
C ASN A 67 -15.58 19.86 -2.37
N CYS A 68 -15.50 19.29 -3.57
CA CYS A 68 -14.25 18.77 -4.14
C CYS A 68 -13.88 19.44 -5.47
N ALA A 69 -14.86 19.89 -6.24
CA ALA A 69 -14.71 20.40 -7.60
C ALA A 69 -13.78 21.63 -7.69
N THR A 70 -13.72 22.45 -6.64
CA THR A 70 -12.85 23.64 -6.61
C THR A 70 -11.37 23.26 -6.84
N CYS A 71 -10.89 22.17 -6.24
CA CYS A 71 -9.52 21.72 -6.37
C CYS A 71 -9.37 20.65 -7.47
N HIS A 72 -10.33 19.73 -7.59
CA HIS A 72 -10.22 18.59 -8.50
C HIS A 72 -10.88 18.82 -9.89
N GLY A 73 -11.49 19.99 -10.12
CA GLY A 73 -12.23 20.30 -11.35
C GLY A 73 -13.65 19.71 -11.36
N MET A 74 -14.56 20.35 -12.06
CA MET A 74 -15.99 19.95 -12.10
C MET A 74 -16.23 18.53 -12.60
N ASN A 75 -15.35 18.03 -13.44
CA ASN A 75 -15.39 16.66 -13.97
C ASN A 75 -14.29 15.78 -13.36
N ALA A 76 -13.74 16.16 -12.20
CA ALA A 76 -12.65 15.45 -11.52
C ALA A 76 -11.36 15.29 -12.37
N GLN A 77 -11.17 16.11 -13.39
CA GLN A 77 -10.02 16.06 -14.30
C GLN A 77 -8.72 16.61 -13.69
N GLY A 78 -8.81 17.20 -12.50
CA GLY A 78 -7.71 17.90 -11.83
C GLY A 78 -7.62 19.39 -12.24
N THR A 79 -6.88 20.14 -11.43
CA THR A 79 -6.50 21.54 -11.64
C THR A 79 -5.07 21.76 -11.14
N LYS A 80 -4.62 23.01 -11.09
CA LYS A 80 -3.34 23.35 -10.42
C LYS A 80 -3.35 23.10 -8.90
N ASP A 81 -4.54 23.06 -8.29
CA ASP A 81 -4.71 22.96 -6.83
C ASP A 81 -5.04 21.52 -6.36
N GLY A 82 -5.34 20.61 -7.29
CA GLY A 82 -5.62 19.21 -6.97
C GLY A 82 -5.46 18.28 -8.18
N PRO A 83 -5.01 17.04 -7.95
CA PRO A 83 -4.78 16.08 -9.03
C PRO A 83 -6.10 15.61 -9.66
N SER A 84 -5.98 15.01 -10.85
CA SER A 84 -7.08 14.25 -11.47
C SER A 84 -7.48 13.06 -10.60
N LEU A 85 -8.76 12.77 -10.52
CA LEU A 85 -9.30 11.61 -9.81
C LEU A 85 -9.66 10.44 -10.74
N TYR A 86 -9.35 10.53 -12.03
CA TYR A 86 -9.54 9.41 -12.94
C TYR A 86 -8.61 8.26 -12.56
N GLY A 87 -9.17 7.08 -12.32
CA GLY A 87 -8.42 5.88 -12.02
C GLY A 87 -7.92 5.75 -10.57
N VAL A 88 -8.22 6.71 -9.68
CA VAL A 88 -7.83 6.60 -8.27
C VAL A 88 -8.64 5.56 -7.50
N GLY A 89 -9.86 5.26 -7.96
CA GLY A 89 -10.72 4.20 -7.44
C GLY A 89 -11.42 4.51 -6.12
N ALA A 90 -12.36 3.63 -5.75
CA ALA A 90 -13.18 3.77 -4.55
C ALA A 90 -12.35 3.72 -3.27
N ALA A 91 -11.34 2.84 -3.19
CA ALA A 91 -10.50 2.69 -2.01
C ALA A 91 -9.72 3.96 -1.66
N SER A 92 -9.27 4.72 -2.67
CA SER A 92 -8.59 5.99 -2.42
C SER A 92 -9.53 7.03 -1.81
N VAL A 93 -10.79 7.08 -2.27
CA VAL A 93 -11.78 8.01 -1.73
C VAL A 93 -12.15 7.63 -0.32
N SER A 94 -12.48 6.35 -0.08
CA SER A 94 -12.78 5.81 1.25
C SER A 94 -11.66 6.15 2.23
N PHE A 95 -10.42 5.89 1.88
CA PHE A 95 -9.28 6.21 2.72
C PHE A 95 -9.12 7.72 2.94
N GLN A 96 -9.06 8.54 1.89
CA GLN A 96 -8.74 9.96 2.02
C GLN A 96 -9.84 10.75 2.72
N VAL A 97 -11.09 10.47 2.38
CA VAL A 97 -12.25 11.17 2.94
C VAL A 97 -12.65 10.58 4.29
N GLY A 98 -12.69 9.25 4.40
CA GLY A 98 -13.02 8.54 5.64
C GLY A 98 -12.03 8.78 6.78
N THR A 99 -10.76 9.08 6.46
CA THR A 99 -9.76 9.48 7.46
C THR A 99 -9.65 10.99 7.66
N GLY A 100 -10.52 11.79 7.03
CA GLY A 100 -10.54 13.24 7.14
C GLY A 100 -9.38 13.98 6.48
N ARG A 101 -8.52 13.27 5.72
CA ARG A 101 -7.41 13.91 4.97
C ARG A 101 -7.95 14.83 3.89
N MET A 102 -9.05 14.42 3.24
CA MET A 102 -9.79 15.26 2.30
C MET A 102 -11.16 15.61 2.87
N PRO A 103 -11.64 16.81 2.57
CA PRO A 103 -11.04 17.95 1.87
C PRO A 103 -9.80 18.49 2.59
N LEU A 104 -8.77 18.87 1.82
CA LEU A 104 -7.53 19.42 2.37
C LEU A 104 -7.80 20.79 3.03
N ALA A 105 -7.34 20.99 4.26
CA ALA A 105 -7.54 22.24 4.96
C ALA A 105 -6.65 23.38 4.43
N GLN A 106 -5.42 23.02 4.08
CA GLN A 106 -4.42 23.92 3.51
C GLN A 106 -3.36 23.14 2.74
N GLN A 107 -2.70 23.79 1.80
CA GLN A 107 -1.56 23.19 1.10
C GLN A 107 -0.41 23.00 2.08
N GLY A 108 0.25 21.85 2.00
CA GLY A 108 1.34 21.49 2.91
C GLY A 108 2.13 20.30 2.37
N PRO A 109 3.19 19.89 3.07
CA PRO A 109 4.02 18.76 2.64
C PRO A 109 3.25 17.42 2.64
N GLN A 110 2.17 17.34 3.42
CA GLN A 110 1.37 16.12 3.58
C GLN A 110 -0.08 16.48 3.98
N ALA A 111 -1.06 15.71 3.50
CA ALA A 111 -2.44 15.78 3.96
C ALA A 111 -2.56 15.07 5.31
N GLU A 112 -2.71 15.84 6.38
CA GLU A 112 -2.83 15.33 7.74
C GLU A 112 -4.20 14.72 7.99
N GLN A 113 -4.24 13.71 8.86
CA GLN A 113 -5.49 13.13 9.34
C GLN A 113 -6.23 14.14 10.22
N LYS A 114 -7.52 14.25 10.01
CA LYS A 114 -8.45 15.10 10.77
C LYS A 114 -9.72 14.30 11.08
N PRO A 115 -10.58 14.77 11.97
CA PRO A 115 -11.92 14.21 12.08
C PRO A 115 -12.65 14.23 10.74
N PRO A 116 -13.26 13.11 10.29
CA PRO A 116 -14.03 13.05 9.06
C PRO A 116 -15.15 14.09 9.06
N GLN A 117 -15.36 14.73 7.90
CA GLN A 117 -16.40 15.74 7.72
C GLN A 117 -17.69 15.17 7.12
N PHE A 118 -17.63 13.96 6.61
CA PHE A 118 -18.71 13.26 5.94
C PHE A 118 -19.10 12.01 6.71
N THR A 119 -20.36 11.61 6.59
CA THR A 119 -20.84 10.32 7.13
C THR A 119 -20.31 9.17 6.27
N ASP A 120 -20.32 7.96 6.82
CA ASP A 120 -19.86 6.76 6.07
C ASP A 120 -20.67 6.56 4.78
N GLU A 121 -21.98 6.88 4.80
CA GLU A 121 -22.83 6.84 3.61
C GLU A 121 -22.38 7.86 2.55
N GLN A 122 -22.10 9.08 2.94
CA GLN A 122 -21.60 10.12 2.04
C GLN A 122 -20.22 9.77 1.47
N VAL A 123 -19.35 9.16 2.27
CA VAL A 123 -18.05 8.64 1.82
C VAL A 123 -18.25 7.52 0.79
N ALA A 124 -19.20 6.61 1.03
CA ALA A 124 -19.52 5.55 0.08
C ALA A 124 -20.09 6.10 -1.24
N ASP A 125 -20.95 7.11 -1.19
CA ASP A 125 -21.50 7.76 -2.38
C ASP A 125 -20.40 8.49 -3.19
N LEU A 126 -19.52 9.22 -2.51
CA LEU A 126 -18.34 9.84 -3.14
C LEU A 126 -17.43 8.80 -3.80
N ALA A 127 -17.18 7.68 -3.11
CA ALA A 127 -16.39 6.56 -3.63
C ALA A 127 -17.04 5.95 -4.87
N ALA A 128 -18.37 5.76 -4.85
CA ALA A 128 -19.13 5.26 -5.97
C ALA A 128 -19.05 6.20 -7.19
N TYR A 129 -19.18 7.51 -6.97
CA TYR A 129 -19.04 8.51 -8.04
C TYR A 129 -17.64 8.48 -8.67
N VAL A 130 -16.59 8.55 -7.86
CA VAL A 130 -15.21 8.58 -8.38
C VAL A 130 -14.87 7.26 -9.08
N ALA A 131 -15.30 6.11 -8.54
CA ALA A 131 -15.12 4.82 -9.19
C ALA A 131 -15.84 4.72 -10.55
N SER A 132 -16.94 5.45 -10.74
CA SER A 132 -17.67 5.50 -12.02
C SER A 132 -16.93 6.25 -13.11
N LEU A 133 -15.95 7.09 -12.75
CA LEU A 133 -15.20 7.92 -13.72
C LEU A 133 -14.17 7.10 -14.52
N ALA A 134 -13.48 6.18 -13.85
CA ALA A 134 -12.51 5.26 -14.46
C ALA A 134 -12.19 4.10 -13.52
N PRO A 135 -11.78 2.93 -14.05
CA PRO A 135 -11.35 1.80 -13.23
C PRO A 135 -10.16 2.14 -12.32
N GLY A 136 -10.20 1.68 -11.06
CA GLY A 136 -9.16 1.87 -10.07
C GLY A 136 -9.34 0.91 -8.89
N PRO A 137 -8.50 1.00 -7.84
CA PRO A 137 -8.60 0.14 -6.66
C PRO A 137 -10.00 0.20 -6.02
N GLY A 138 -10.64 -0.96 -5.87
CA GLY A 138 -11.94 -1.10 -5.23
C GLY A 138 -11.84 -1.17 -3.70
N ILE A 139 -12.99 -1.03 -3.04
CA ILE A 139 -13.13 -1.31 -1.60
C ILE A 139 -12.72 -2.77 -1.34
N PRO A 140 -11.90 -3.04 -0.31
CA PRO A 140 -11.45 -4.39 -0.02
C PRO A 140 -12.60 -5.31 0.40
N ASP A 141 -12.52 -6.58 0.00
CA ASP A 141 -13.47 -7.60 0.43
C ASP A 141 -13.35 -7.81 1.96
N SER A 142 -14.48 -7.81 2.64
CA SER A 142 -14.57 -7.93 4.10
C SER A 142 -13.86 -9.16 4.67
N LYS A 143 -13.72 -10.24 3.89
CA LYS A 143 -12.98 -11.44 4.31
C LYS A 143 -11.49 -11.18 4.60
N TYR A 144 -10.88 -10.15 4.02
CA TYR A 144 -9.49 -9.78 4.27
C TYR A 144 -9.33 -8.80 5.44
N LEU A 145 -10.42 -8.35 6.04
CA LEU A 145 -10.46 -7.35 7.10
C LEU A 145 -10.68 -7.93 8.50
N GLN A 146 -10.91 -9.25 8.60
CA GLN A 146 -11.29 -9.92 9.84
C GLN A 146 -10.16 -10.06 10.87
N ALA A 147 -8.91 -9.79 10.48
CA ALA A 147 -7.72 -9.96 11.32
C ALA A 147 -7.58 -11.40 11.89
N ASP A 148 -7.95 -12.38 11.08
CA ASP A 148 -7.90 -13.82 11.37
C ASP A 148 -6.79 -14.55 10.58
N GLY A 149 -5.91 -13.81 9.92
CA GLY A 149 -4.74 -14.31 9.21
C GLY A 149 -3.60 -14.76 10.13
N ASN A 150 -2.44 -14.98 9.54
CA ASN A 150 -1.23 -15.41 10.26
C ASN A 150 -0.41 -14.20 10.76
N ALA A 151 -0.49 -13.89 12.05
CA ALA A 151 0.24 -12.78 12.64
C ALA A 151 1.79 -12.92 12.54
N ALA A 152 2.34 -14.14 12.56
CA ALA A 152 3.78 -14.36 12.42
C ALA A 152 4.27 -14.06 11.01
N THR A 153 3.54 -14.50 9.98
CA THR A 153 3.79 -14.14 8.58
C THR A 153 3.61 -12.62 8.40
N GLY A 154 2.54 -12.04 8.95
CA GLY A 154 2.30 -10.61 8.92
C GLY A 154 3.43 -9.79 9.53
N ALA A 155 3.99 -10.25 10.66
CA ALA A 155 5.14 -9.62 11.30
C ALA A 155 6.40 -9.63 10.41
N GLN A 156 6.65 -10.72 9.69
CA GLN A 156 7.77 -10.80 8.75
C GLN A 156 7.57 -9.85 7.57
N LEU A 157 6.39 -9.86 6.97
CA LEU A 157 6.03 -8.99 5.83
C LEU A 157 6.08 -7.51 6.24
N PHE A 158 5.58 -7.17 7.42
CA PHE A 158 5.62 -5.82 7.96
C PHE A 158 7.06 -5.32 8.15
N ARG A 159 7.93 -6.14 8.73
CA ARG A 159 9.34 -5.76 8.92
C ARG A 159 10.06 -5.49 7.61
N ILE A 160 9.75 -6.24 6.56
CA ILE A 160 10.42 -6.10 5.25
C ILE A 160 9.88 -4.89 4.47
N ASN A 161 8.56 -4.64 4.53
CA ASN A 161 7.91 -3.69 3.63
C ASN A 161 7.49 -2.37 4.30
N CYS A 162 7.26 -2.36 5.60
CA CYS A 162 6.58 -1.26 6.29
C CYS A 162 7.40 -0.62 7.40
N ALA A 163 8.20 -1.41 8.13
CA ALA A 163 8.87 -0.97 9.35
C ALA A 163 9.90 0.15 9.12
N MET A 164 10.45 0.28 7.92
CA MET A 164 11.39 1.37 7.59
C MET A 164 10.75 2.75 7.79
N CYS A 165 9.47 2.90 7.46
CA CYS A 165 8.74 4.15 7.61
C CYS A 165 7.87 4.18 8.88
N HIS A 166 7.16 3.07 9.16
CA HIS A 166 6.18 2.99 10.25
C HIS A 166 6.76 2.52 11.59
N ASN A 167 8.09 2.30 11.69
CA ASN A 167 8.73 1.68 12.83
C ASN A 167 8.30 0.20 13.01
N VAL A 168 9.12 -0.57 13.73
CA VAL A 168 8.91 -2.01 13.94
C VAL A 168 7.62 -2.33 14.71
N ALA A 169 7.18 -1.44 15.57
CA ALA A 169 5.94 -1.55 16.34
C ALA A 169 4.77 -0.75 15.74
N GLY A 170 4.91 -0.22 14.55
CA GLY A 170 3.86 0.59 13.92
C GLY A 170 3.66 1.97 14.55
N ALA A 171 4.62 2.47 15.32
CA ALA A 171 4.51 3.76 16.02
C ALA A 171 4.63 4.98 15.09
N GLY A 172 4.93 4.76 13.81
CA GLY A 172 5.19 5.83 12.86
C GLY A 172 6.61 6.37 12.94
N GLY A 173 6.92 7.35 12.11
CA GLY A 173 8.26 7.95 12.07
C GLY A 173 8.35 9.15 11.17
N ALA A 174 9.38 9.99 11.40
CA ALA A 174 9.67 11.12 10.54
C ALA A 174 10.22 10.68 9.18
N LEU A 175 9.81 11.37 8.14
CA LEU A 175 10.31 11.22 6.77
C LEU A 175 10.98 12.53 6.33
N THR A 176 11.44 12.57 5.09
CA THR A 176 12.04 13.77 4.50
C THR A 176 11.01 14.88 4.26
N ASP A 177 11.48 16.11 4.12
CA ASP A 177 10.70 17.29 3.72
C ASP A 177 9.49 17.59 4.63
N GLY A 178 9.64 17.37 5.94
CA GLY A 178 8.56 17.63 6.90
C GLY A 178 7.40 16.66 6.85
N LYS A 179 7.55 15.54 6.16
CA LYS A 179 6.55 14.45 6.10
C LYS A 179 6.79 13.45 7.23
N PHE A 180 5.79 12.64 7.50
CA PHE A 180 5.87 11.55 8.48
C PHE A 180 5.00 10.36 8.06
N ALA A 181 5.43 9.17 8.45
CA ALA A 181 4.59 7.98 8.41
C ALA A 181 3.76 7.94 9.70
N PRO A 182 2.42 7.84 9.61
CA PRO A 182 1.58 7.86 10.80
C PRO A 182 1.75 6.60 11.66
N ALA A 183 1.41 6.71 12.94
CA ALA A 183 1.20 5.55 13.79
C ALA A 183 0.03 4.71 13.27
N LEU A 184 0.15 3.39 13.37
CA LEU A 184 -0.85 2.44 12.86
C LEU A 184 -1.77 1.90 13.95
N ALA A 185 -1.48 2.16 15.21
CA ALA A 185 -2.35 1.80 16.33
C ALA A 185 -3.71 2.51 16.20
N GLY A 186 -4.81 1.77 16.38
CA GLY A 186 -6.17 2.29 16.27
C GLY A 186 -6.68 2.51 14.84
N VAL A 187 -5.86 2.30 13.81
CA VAL A 187 -6.32 2.40 12.42
C VAL A 187 -7.19 1.19 12.07
N SER A 188 -8.34 1.42 11.41
CA SER A 188 -9.22 0.32 10.98
C SER A 188 -8.52 -0.63 10.01
N ALA A 189 -8.92 -1.90 10.02
CA ALA A 189 -8.42 -2.91 9.08
C ALA A 189 -8.64 -2.48 7.62
N GLU A 190 -9.78 -1.88 7.34
CA GLU A 190 -10.15 -1.35 6.03
C GLU A 190 -9.18 -0.27 5.57
N HIS A 191 -8.96 0.77 6.38
CA HIS A 191 -8.05 1.85 6.02
C HIS A 191 -6.58 1.39 5.91
N VAL A 192 -6.16 0.38 6.69
CA VAL A 192 -4.84 -0.24 6.51
C VAL A 192 -4.74 -0.92 5.15
N TYR A 193 -5.77 -1.68 4.76
CA TYR A 193 -5.80 -2.37 3.47
C TYR A 193 -5.83 -1.35 2.32
N GLU A 194 -6.71 -0.36 2.40
CA GLU A 194 -6.85 0.70 1.40
C GLU A 194 -5.54 1.48 1.22
N ALA A 195 -4.86 1.81 2.31
CA ALA A 195 -3.56 2.47 2.23
C ALA A 195 -2.53 1.62 1.48
N MET A 196 -2.50 0.30 1.68
CA MET A 196 -1.59 -0.59 0.96
C MET A 196 -1.87 -0.61 -0.55
N VAL A 197 -3.13 -0.65 -0.97
CA VAL A 197 -3.48 -0.74 -2.40
C VAL A 197 -3.46 0.59 -3.13
N THR A 198 -3.56 1.71 -2.41
CA THR A 198 -3.63 3.06 -3.00
C THR A 198 -2.34 3.87 -2.88
N GLY A 199 -1.48 3.55 -1.91
CA GLY A 199 -0.20 4.23 -1.69
C GLY A 199 -0.36 5.73 -1.41
N PRO A 200 -1.05 6.13 -0.32
CA PRO A 200 -1.31 7.54 -0.03
C PRO A 200 -0.01 8.32 0.24
N GLN A 201 0.07 9.54 -0.26
CA GLN A 201 1.21 10.44 -0.05
C GLN A 201 2.53 9.82 -0.58
N ASN A 202 3.48 9.55 0.30
CA ASN A 202 4.77 8.94 -0.02
C ASN A 202 4.80 7.42 0.19
N MET A 203 3.69 6.82 0.59
CA MET A 203 3.60 5.37 0.76
C MET A 203 3.62 4.68 -0.62
N PRO A 204 4.43 3.64 -0.82
CA PRO A 204 4.37 2.86 -2.05
C PRO A 204 3.03 2.14 -2.21
N VAL A 205 2.63 1.91 -3.46
CA VAL A 205 1.50 1.04 -3.77
C VAL A 205 1.93 -0.44 -3.67
N PHE A 206 1.25 -1.20 -2.83
CA PHE A 206 1.43 -2.64 -2.70
C PHE A 206 0.29 -3.36 -3.44
N ASN A 207 0.42 -3.48 -4.75
CA ASN A 207 -0.53 -4.22 -5.56
C ASN A 207 -0.48 -5.74 -5.26
N ASP A 208 -1.43 -6.50 -5.79
CA ASP A 208 -1.56 -7.94 -5.50
C ASP A 208 -0.41 -8.79 -6.06
N ALA A 209 0.37 -8.28 -7.01
CA ALA A 209 1.58 -8.93 -7.49
C ALA A 209 2.75 -8.81 -6.48
N ASN A 210 2.79 -7.73 -5.70
CA ASN A 210 3.82 -7.50 -4.69
C ASN A 210 3.42 -8.10 -3.33
N LEU A 211 2.18 -7.88 -2.90
CA LEU A 211 1.59 -8.43 -1.69
C LEU A 211 0.19 -8.95 -2.04
N THR A 212 0.01 -10.25 -1.98
CA THR A 212 -1.30 -10.85 -2.23
C THR A 212 -2.35 -10.36 -1.22
N PRO A 213 -3.65 -10.44 -1.53
CA PRO A 213 -4.70 -10.06 -0.57
C PRO A 213 -4.59 -10.79 0.78
N THR A 214 -4.21 -12.07 0.79
CA THR A 214 -3.98 -12.84 2.03
C THR A 214 -2.80 -12.28 2.82
N GLN A 215 -1.69 -11.93 2.15
CA GLN A 215 -0.53 -11.33 2.81
C GLN A 215 -0.85 -9.96 3.43
N LYS A 216 -1.71 -9.16 2.79
CA LYS A 216 -2.23 -7.91 3.36
C LYS A 216 -3.08 -8.18 4.62
N ALA A 217 -3.94 -9.22 4.59
CA ALA A 217 -4.70 -9.67 5.75
C ALA A 217 -3.80 -10.16 6.89
N ASP A 218 -2.70 -10.86 6.59
CA ASP A 218 -1.69 -11.26 7.58
C ASP A 218 -1.04 -10.05 8.26
N ILE A 219 -0.69 -9.01 7.48
CA ILE A 219 -0.16 -7.75 8.02
C ILE A 219 -1.18 -7.07 8.94
N ILE A 220 -2.44 -7.00 8.53
CA ILE A 220 -3.53 -6.47 9.37
C ILE A 220 -3.65 -7.26 10.66
N THR A 221 -3.61 -8.58 10.58
CA THR A 221 -3.66 -9.47 11.75
C THR A 221 -2.51 -9.19 12.70
N TYR A 222 -1.29 -9.00 12.20
CA TYR A 222 -0.14 -8.62 13.01
C TYR A 222 -0.34 -7.27 13.70
N LEU A 223 -0.81 -6.24 12.99
CA LEU A 223 -1.06 -4.92 13.58
C LEU A 223 -2.12 -4.99 14.69
N LYS A 224 -3.20 -5.73 14.46
CA LYS A 224 -4.25 -5.95 15.47
C LYS A 224 -3.76 -6.82 16.64
N TYR A 225 -2.81 -7.73 16.41
CA TYR A 225 -2.14 -8.44 17.48
C TYR A 225 -1.30 -7.50 18.35
N LEU A 226 -0.55 -6.57 17.78
CA LEU A 226 0.21 -5.55 18.53
C LEU A 226 -0.70 -4.68 19.41
N GLU A 227 -1.85 -4.26 18.88
CA GLU A 227 -2.82 -3.46 19.65
C GLU A 227 -3.35 -4.21 20.88
N LYS A 228 -3.60 -5.52 20.75
CA LYS A 228 -4.13 -6.36 21.83
C LYS A 228 -3.08 -6.81 22.82
N ASN A 229 -1.81 -6.80 22.44
CA ASN A 229 -0.68 -7.29 23.23
C ASN A 229 0.36 -6.17 23.39
N PRO A 230 0.08 -5.17 24.23
CA PRO A 230 1.06 -4.13 24.52
C PRO A 230 2.29 -4.73 25.18
N SER A 231 3.40 -4.00 25.16
CA SER A 231 4.67 -4.46 25.71
C SER A 231 4.50 -4.98 27.15
N PRO A 232 4.90 -6.22 27.44
CA PRO A 232 4.76 -6.80 28.78
C PRO A 232 5.73 -6.20 29.80
N GLY A 233 6.65 -5.34 29.38
CA GLY A 233 7.73 -4.81 30.21
C GLY A 233 7.42 -3.54 31.02
N GLY A 234 6.19 -3.04 31.03
CA GLY A 234 5.81 -1.81 31.73
C GLY A 234 5.71 -0.60 30.83
N PHE A 235 6.52 0.43 31.03
CA PHE A 235 6.47 1.64 30.18
C PHE A 235 6.95 1.35 28.76
N ASP A 236 6.06 1.44 27.80
CA ASP A 236 6.37 1.22 26.39
C ASP A 236 7.01 2.44 25.70
N LEU A 237 7.06 3.58 26.37
CA LEU A 237 7.64 4.85 25.89
C LEU A 237 7.17 5.21 24.48
N GLY A 238 5.89 4.94 24.18
CA GLY A 238 5.25 5.19 22.89
C GLY A 238 5.64 4.20 21.80
N SER A 239 6.22 3.05 22.16
CA SER A 239 6.67 2.00 21.23
C SER A 239 7.66 2.50 20.17
N LEU A 240 8.39 3.57 20.45
CA LEU A 240 9.39 4.15 19.54
C LEU A 240 10.70 3.33 19.52
N GLY A 241 10.79 2.30 20.37
CA GLY A 241 11.93 1.38 20.42
C GLY A 241 13.18 1.98 21.03
N PRO A 242 14.40 1.58 20.58
CA PRO A 242 15.65 1.84 21.27
C PRO A 242 15.98 3.31 21.56
N VAL A 243 15.42 4.26 20.79
CA VAL A 243 15.73 5.69 20.95
C VAL A 243 15.16 6.24 22.25
N SER A 244 13.86 6.03 22.50
CA SER A 244 13.20 6.51 23.72
C SER A 244 13.64 5.71 24.94
N GLU A 245 13.81 4.41 24.81
CA GLU A 245 14.32 3.52 25.84
C GLU A 245 15.76 3.87 26.23
N GLY A 246 16.62 4.07 25.22
CA GLY A 246 17.99 4.51 25.41
C GLY A 246 18.07 5.86 26.10
N LEU A 247 17.27 6.84 25.71
CA LEU A 247 17.22 8.16 26.35
C LEU A 247 16.81 8.05 27.81
N PHE A 248 15.82 7.22 28.13
CA PHE A 248 15.42 6.98 29.52
C PHE A 248 16.54 6.38 30.35
N ILE A 249 17.24 5.36 29.84
CA ILE A 249 18.37 4.73 30.52
C ILE A 249 19.53 5.73 30.73
N TRP A 250 19.84 6.55 29.74
CA TRP A 250 20.89 7.56 29.85
C TRP A 250 20.57 8.61 30.93
N ILE A 251 19.37 9.17 30.92
CA ILE A 251 19.02 10.23 31.86
C ILE A 251 18.89 9.68 33.30
N PHE A 252 18.12 8.63 33.48
CA PHE A 252 17.83 8.11 34.82
C PHE A 252 18.86 7.08 35.32
N GLY A 253 19.29 6.16 34.46
CA GLY A 253 20.25 5.12 34.83
C GLY A 253 21.66 5.69 35.10
N LEU A 254 22.21 6.38 34.10
CA LEU A 254 23.53 7.00 34.24
C LEU A 254 23.50 8.12 35.28
N GLY A 255 22.44 8.94 35.31
CA GLY A 255 22.26 9.97 36.33
C GLY A 255 22.27 9.40 37.77
N ALA A 256 21.59 8.28 38.00
CA ALA A 256 21.60 7.58 39.29
C ALA A 256 23.02 7.07 39.65
N VAL A 257 23.72 6.46 38.70
CA VAL A 257 25.09 5.97 38.92
C VAL A 257 26.03 7.13 39.28
N VAL A 258 25.97 8.23 38.54
CA VAL A 258 26.77 9.44 38.82
C VAL A 258 26.40 10.01 40.20
N GLY A 259 25.11 10.10 40.51
CA GLY A 259 24.65 10.58 41.82
C GLY A 259 25.18 9.71 43.01
N VAL A 260 25.12 8.39 42.84
CA VAL A 260 25.66 7.44 43.84
C VAL A 260 27.18 7.58 43.98
N THR A 261 27.93 7.71 42.89
CA THR A 261 29.39 7.88 42.96
C THR A 261 29.79 9.20 43.63
N ILE A 262 29.10 10.30 43.36
CA ILE A 262 29.28 11.58 44.03
C ILE A 262 28.98 11.45 45.52
N TRP A 263 27.87 10.79 45.89
CA TRP A 263 27.50 10.58 47.28
C TRP A 263 28.51 9.74 48.06
N ILE A 264 29.03 8.66 47.46
CA ILE A 264 30.10 7.86 48.05
C ILE A 264 31.38 8.67 48.24
N ALA A 265 31.80 9.41 47.20
CA ALA A 265 33.00 10.24 47.27
C ALA A 265 32.88 11.34 48.33
N ALA A 266 31.70 11.97 48.46
CA ALA A 266 31.46 12.98 49.49
C ALA A 266 31.45 12.45 50.91
N LYS A 267 31.19 11.14 51.10
CA LYS A 267 31.25 10.48 52.42
C LYS A 267 32.64 9.88 52.77
N ALA A 268 33.50 9.74 51.78
CA ALA A 268 34.84 9.20 51.96
C ALA A 268 35.86 10.25 52.45
N ASN A 269 35.49 11.53 52.48
CA ASN A 269 36.21 12.63 53.10
C ASN A 269 35.53 12.96 54.45
#